data_d48520434e086c09b71f03d21228002b
#
_entry.id   d48520434e086c09b71f03d21228002b
#
_cell.length_a   1.000
_cell.length_b   1.000
_cell.length_c   1.000
_cell.angle_alpha   90.00
_cell.angle_beta   90.00
_cell.angle_gamma   90.00
#
_symmetry.space_group_name_H-M   'P 1'
#
loop_
_entity.id
_entity.type
_entity.pdbx_description
1 polymer ?
#
loop_
_entity_poly.entity_id
_entity_poly.type
_entity_poly.pdbx_seq_one_letter_code
_entity_poly.pdbx_strand_id
1 'polypeptide(L)'
;MPKQEGQKSKLLALLRIFEQQTDENHLLNVPQLVEMLARQGILCERKSVYSDIEALNALGYDIQLKRGRHGGYWMASRTFDLAELKLLVDAVQASRVVSGTTSRRLIHKLEKLCSNYEGSQLQR
;
A
#
# COMPACT_ATOMS: atom_id res chain seq x y z
N MET A 1 21.23 -6.10 -17.81
CA MET A 1 21.22 -7.31 -16.94
C MET A 1 19.82 -7.62 -16.47
N PRO A 2 19.33 -8.79 -16.76
CA PRO A 2 18.00 -9.17 -16.31
C PRO A 2 17.83 -9.09 -14.80
N LYS A 3 18.87 -9.39 -14.02
CA LYS A 3 18.80 -9.33 -12.57
C LYS A 3 18.59 -7.92 -12.04
N GLN A 4 19.22 -6.91 -12.62
CA GLN A 4 19.05 -5.53 -12.19
C GLN A 4 17.66 -5.00 -12.55
N GLU A 5 17.20 -5.32 -13.75
CA GLU A 5 15.85 -4.93 -14.17
C GLU A 5 14.80 -5.64 -13.32
N GLY A 6 14.97 -6.93 -13.05
CA GLY A 6 14.09 -7.69 -12.19
C GLY A 6 14.04 -7.15 -10.78
N GLN A 7 15.19 -6.72 -10.24
CA GLN A 7 15.25 -6.17 -8.90
C GLN A 7 14.56 -4.82 -8.79
N LYS A 8 14.71 -3.95 -9.79
CA LYS A 8 14.04 -2.66 -9.80
C LYS A 8 12.53 -2.83 -9.86
N SER A 9 12.06 -3.67 -10.77
CA SER A 9 10.62 -3.97 -10.90
C SER A 9 10.08 -4.61 -9.64
N LYS A 10 10.86 -5.51 -9.02
CA LYS A 10 10.47 -6.17 -7.79
C LYS A 10 10.30 -5.18 -6.65
N LEU A 11 11.24 -4.26 -6.49
CA LEU A 11 11.17 -3.26 -5.42
C LEU A 11 9.92 -2.37 -5.56
N LEU A 12 9.65 -1.90 -6.78
CA LEU A 12 8.48 -1.07 -7.05
C LEU A 12 7.17 -1.84 -6.90
N ALA A 13 7.15 -3.09 -7.36
CA ALA A 13 5.97 -3.94 -7.21
C ALA A 13 5.69 -4.24 -5.74
N LEU A 14 6.74 -4.50 -4.96
CA LEU A 14 6.62 -4.75 -3.53
C LEU A 14 6.09 -3.51 -2.81
N LEU A 15 6.62 -2.34 -3.14
CA LEU A 15 6.13 -1.09 -2.57
C LEU A 15 4.63 -0.89 -2.85
N ARG A 16 4.21 -1.16 -4.08
CA ARG A 16 2.80 -1.04 -4.45
C ARG A 16 1.92 -2.01 -3.66
N ILE A 17 2.39 -3.22 -3.45
CA ILE A 17 1.67 -4.19 -2.61
C ILE A 17 1.49 -3.63 -1.20
N PHE A 18 2.55 -3.09 -0.61
CA PHE A 18 2.45 -2.52 0.72
C PHE A 18 1.50 -1.34 0.80
N GLU A 19 1.52 -0.48 -0.21
CA GLU A 19 0.64 0.69 -0.23
C GLU A 19 -0.83 0.32 -0.40
N GLN A 20 -1.13 -0.66 -1.24
CA GLN A 20 -2.50 -0.96 -1.64
C GLN A 20 -3.13 -2.12 -0.88
N GLN A 21 -2.33 -3.06 -0.41
CA GLN A 21 -2.85 -4.33 0.11
C GLN A 21 -2.51 -4.58 1.57
N THR A 22 -1.95 -3.62 2.26
CA THR A 22 -1.68 -3.75 3.69
C THR A 22 -2.19 -2.54 4.48
N ASP A 23 -2.55 -2.79 5.71
CA ASP A 23 -2.83 -1.80 6.75
C ASP A 23 -2.71 -2.53 8.09
N GLU A 24 -3.03 -1.86 9.20
CA GLU A 24 -2.86 -2.48 10.53
C GLU A 24 -3.74 -3.72 10.74
N ASN A 25 -4.81 -3.86 9.95
CA ASN A 25 -5.71 -4.99 10.04
C ASN A 25 -5.51 -6.02 8.93
N HIS A 26 -4.60 -5.75 7.99
CA HIS A 26 -4.32 -6.62 6.85
C HIS A 26 -2.81 -6.72 6.67
N LEU A 27 -2.25 -7.77 7.26
CA LEU A 27 -0.82 -8.03 7.25
C LEU A 27 -0.48 -9.07 6.19
N LEU A 28 0.73 -8.98 5.64
CA LEU A 28 1.23 -9.96 4.69
C LEU A 28 2.57 -10.50 5.18
N ASN A 29 2.68 -11.82 5.29
CA ASN A 29 3.94 -12.45 5.62
C ASN A 29 4.81 -12.60 4.37
N VAL A 30 6.08 -12.97 4.55
CA VAL A 30 6.99 -13.06 3.41
C VAL A 30 6.57 -14.11 2.39
N PRO A 31 6.12 -15.32 2.78
CA PRO A 31 5.61 -16.27 1.77
C PRO A 31 4.46 -15.70 0.93
N GLN A 32 3.57 -14.93 1.54
CA GLN A 32 2.46 -14.29 0.80
C GLN A 32 2.98 -13.24 -0.16
N LEU A 33 3.97 -12.45 0.26
CA LEU A 33 4.57 -11.43 -0.60
C LEU A 33 5.28 -12.08 -1.79
N VAL A 34 6.01 -13.17 -1.57
CA VAL A 34 6.66 -13.92 -2.65
C VAL A 34 5.63 -14.42 -3.67
N GLU A 35 4.52 -14.96 -3.18
CA GLU A 35 3.45 -15.45 -4.05
C GLU A 35 2.81 -14.33 -4.86
N MET A 36 2.55 -13.20 -4.22
CA MET A 36 1.94 -12.05 -4.91
C MET A 36 2.85 -11.49 -5.99
N LEU A 37 4.16 -11.45 -5.73
CA LEU A 37 5.13 -11.05 -6.74
C LEU A 37 5.17 -12.06 -7.89
N ALA A 38 5.11 -13.36 -7.58
CA ALA A 38 5.09 -14.40 -8.60
C ALA A 38 3.89 -14.26 -9.53
N ARG A 39 2.73 -13.87 -9.01
CA ARG A 39 1.53 -13.62 -9.82
C ARG A 39 1.72 -12.48 -10.80
N GLN A 40 2.64 -11.57 -10.51
CA GLN A 40 2.99 -10.47 -11.41
C GLN A 40 4.15 -10.82 -12.34
N GLY A 41 4.57 -12.08 -12.35
CA GLY A 41 5.68 -12.53 -13.17
C GLY A 41 7.04 -12.28 -12.56
N ILE A 42 7.12 -11.93 -11.29
CA ILE A 42 8.36 -11.63 -10.60
C ILE A 42 8.68 -12.77 -9.65
N LEU A 43 9.64 -13.61 -10.04
CA LEU A 43 10.08 -14.73 -9.22
C LEU A 43 11.23 -14.29 -8.32
N CYS A 44 11.13 -14.59 -7.04
CA CYS A 44 12.15 -14.20 -6.08
C CYS A 44 12.13 -15.14 -4.88
N GLU A 45 13.19 -15.05 -4.07
CA GLU A 45 13.33 -15.81 -2.85
C GLU A 45 12.99 -14.93 -1.64
N ARG A 46 12.64 -15.58 -0.53
CA ARG A 46 12.31 -14.88 0.72
C ARG A 46 13.40 -13.91 1.15
N LYS A 47 14.65 -14.34 1.03
CA LYS A 47 15.80 -13.53 1.46
C LYS A 47 15.84 -12.19 0.75
N SER A 48 15.51 -12.16 -0.54
CA SER A 48 15.51 -10.92 -1.30
C SER A 48 14.37 -10.00 -0.89
N VAL A 49 13.25 -10.55 -0.44
CA VAL A 49 12.14 -9.74 0.07
C VAL A 49 12.51 -9.06 1.37
N TYR A 50 13.16 -9.75 2.28
CA TYR A 50 13.67 -9.13 3.52
C TYR A 50 14.62 -7.96 3.20
N SER A 51 15.53 -8.18 2.24
CA SER A 51 16.46 -7.14 1.82
C SER A 51 15.72 -5.92 1.22
N ASP A 52 14.69 -6.16 0.44
CA ASP A 52 13.90 -5.08 -0.16
C ASP A 52 13.12 -4.29 0.90
N ILE A 53 12.59 -4.97 1.91
CA ILE A 53 11.89 -4.29 3.01
C ILE A 53 12.87 -3.38 3.76
N GLU A 54 14.08 -3.85 4.02
CA GLU A 54 15.12 -3.02 4.63
C GLU A 54 15.43 -1.79 3.77
N ALA A 55 15.53 -1.99 2.45
CA ALA A 55 15.81 -0.90 1.52
C ALA A 55 14.68 0.13 1.52
N LEU A 56 13.43 -0.30 1.51
CA LEU A 56 12.29 0.60 1.55
C LEU A 56 12.27 1.41 2.85
N ASN A 57 12.52 0.76 3.98
CA ASN A 57 12.56 1.46 5.27
C ASN A 57 13.72 2.44 5.32
N ALA A 58 14.86 2.10 4.75
CA ALA A 58 16.01 3.01 4.67
C ALA A 58 15.69 4.25 3.83
N LEU A 59 14.78 4.13 2.87
CA LEU A 59 14.35 5.24 2.03
C LEU A 59 13.25 6.09 2.65
N GLY A 60 12.80 5.74 3.85
CA GLY A 60 11.83 6.55 4.57
C GLY A 60 10.43 5.98 4.67
N TYR A 61 10.17 4.80 4.07
CA TYR A 61 8.90 4.11 4.24
C TYR A 61 8.85 3.47 5.62
N ASP A 62 7.65 3.23 6.11
CA ASP A 62 7.46 2.72 7.47
C ASP A 62 6.77 1.36 7.41
N ILE A 63 7.53 0.34 7.03
CA ILE A 63 7.04 -1.03 6.96
C ILE A 63 7.35 -1.72 8.27
N GLN A 64 6.31 -2.03 9.02
CA GLN A 64 6.40 -2.63 10.35
C GLN A 64 6.15 -4.13 10.29
N LEU A 65 6.71 -4.84 11.25
CA LEU A 65 6.48 -6.27 11.43
C LEU A 65 5.68 -6.50 12.70
N LYS A 66 4.57 -7.18 12.58
CA LYS A 66 3.82 -7.68 13.73
C LYS A 66 4.10 -9.16 13.86
N ARG A 67 4.70 -9.55 14.97
CA ARG A 67 5.06 -10.95 15.22
C ARG A 67 3.84 -11.71 15.71
N GLY A 68 3.89 -13.03 15.55
CA GLY A 68 2.86 -13.92 16.04
C GLY A 68 2.30 -14.83 14.95
N ARG A 69 1.33 -15.65 15.32
CA ARG A 69 0.74 -16.68 14.47
C ARG A 69 0.11 -16.10 13.20
N HIS A 70 -0.53 -14.94 13.34
CA HIS A 70 -1.16 -14.24 12.22
C HIS A 70 -0.44 -12.95 11.90
N GLY A 71 0.86 -12.92 12.19
CA GLY A 71 1.68 -11.75 11.96
C GLY A 71 2.06 -11.55 10.51
N GLY A 72 2.76 -10.47 10.27
CA GLY A 72 3.22 -10.12 8.94
C GLY A 72 3.65 -8.66 8.91
N TYR A 73 3.95 -8.22 7.71
CA TYR A 73 4.38 -6.85 7.45
C TYR A 73 3.22 -5.99 6.96
N TRP A 74 3.30 -4.71 7.23
CA TRP A 74 2.30 -3.74 6.80
C TRP A 74 2.92 -2.35 6.76
N MET A 75 2.37 -1.48 5.92
CA MET A 75 2.83 -0.09 5.85
C MET A 75 2.08 0.71 6.91
N ALA A 76 2.82 1.16 7.93
CA ALA A 76 2.23 1.77 9.11
C ALA A 76 1.97 3.26 8.94
N SER A 77 2.92 4.00 8.37
CA SER A 77 2.79 5.44 8.20
C SER A 77 2.61 5.80 6.73
N ARG A 78 1.71 6.73 6.50
CA ARG A 78 1.37 7.23 5.17
C ARG A 78 1.28 8.74 5.23
N THR A 79 1.19 9.39 4.07
CA THR A 79 1.03 10.84 4.00
C THR A 79 -0.16 11.30 4.83
N PHE A 80 -1.28 10.59 4.69
CA PHE A 80 -2.48 10.86 5.49
C PHE A 80 -2.92 9.59 6.21
N ASP A 81 -3.37 9.72 7.45
CA ASP A 81 -4.01 8.61 8.14
C ASP A 81 -5.49 8.51 7.68
N LEU A 82 -6.16 7.46 8.09
CA LEU A 82 -7.52 7.20 7.64
C LEU A 82 -8.50 8.30 8.09
N ALA A 83 -8.34 8.82 9.31
CA ALA A 83 -9.21 9.89 9.81
C ALA A 83 -9.04 11.17 8.99
N GLU A 84 -7.80 11.50 8.63
CA GLU A 84 -7.53 12.65 7.77
C GLU A 84 -8.13 12.48 6.39
N LEU A 85 -8.01 11.28 5.81
CA LEU A 85 -8.62 10.99 4.51
C LEU A 85 -10.14 11.11 4.56
N LYS A 86 -10.77 10.65 5.64
CA LYS A 86 -12.22 10.80 5.81
C LYS A 86 -12.62 12.25 5.83
N LEU A 87 -11.85 13.10 6.52
CA LEU A 87 -12.11 14.55 6.53
C LEU A 87 -12.02 15.14 5.13
N LEU A 88 -11.00 14.74 4.36
CA LEU A 88 -10.83 15.23 3.00
C LEU A 88 -11.97 14.78 2.09
N VAL A 89 -12.39 13.53 2.19
CA VAL A 89 -13.50 13.01 1.40
C VAL A 89 -14.79 13.76 1.76
N ASP A 90 -15.05 13.97 3.06
CA ASP A 90 -16.22 14.70 3.50
C ASP A 90 -16.22 16.14 2.98
N ALA A 91 -15.07 16.80 3.01
CA ALA A 91 -14.92 18.16 2.50
C ALA A 91 -15.22 18.23 1.00
N VAL A 92 -14.74 17.25 0.23
CA VAL A 92 -15.02 17.20 -1.22
C VAL A 92 -16.51 16.97 -1.45
N GLN A 93 -17.13 16.03 -0.72
CA GLN A 93 -18.55 15.73 -0.88
C GLN A 93 -19.45 16.89 -0.49
N ALA A 94 -19.06 17.66 0.51
CA ALA A 94 -19.81 18.81 0.99
C ALA A 94 -19.61 20.07 0.14
N SER A 95 -18.62 20.08 -0.75
CA SER A 95 -18.30 21.27 -1.55
C SER A 95 -19.40 21.54 -2.57
N ARG A 96 -19.87 22.78 -2.61
CA ARG A 96 -20.84 23.23 -3.61
C ARG A 96 -20.18 23.71 -4.89
N VAL A 97 -18.86 23.91 -4.84
CA VAL A 97 -18.08 24.42 -5.97
C VAL A 97 -17.71 23.30 -6.94
N VAL A 98 -17.59 22.08 -6.42
CA VAL A 98 -17.11 20.94 -7.17
C VAL A 98 -18.30 20.16 -7.76
N SER A 99 -18.29 19.91 -9.08
CA SER A 99 -19.32 19.11 -9.73
C SER A 99 -19.28 17.65 -9.21
N GLY A 100 -20.40 16.93 -9.38
CA GLY A 100 -20.48 15.53 -8.99
C GLY A 100 -19.42 14.67 -9.68
N THR A 101 -19.14 14.91 -10.96
CA THR A 101 -18.12 14.18 -11.70
C THR A 101 -16.72 14.44 -11.14
N THR A 102 -16.39 15.70 -10.88
CA THR A 102 -15.09 16.08 -10.32
C THR A 102 -14.96 15.54 -8.90
N SER A 103 -16.02 15.61 -8.12
CA SER A 103 -16.06 15.08 -6.75
C SER A 103 -15.72 13.59 -6.73
N ARG A 104 -16.39 12.81 -7.58
CA ARG A 104 -16.13 11.36 -7.64
C ARG A 104 -14.70 11.06 -8.06
N ARG A 105 -14.17 11.83 -9.00
CA ARG A 105 -12.78 11.66 -9.45
C ARG A 105 -11.79 11.94 -8.33
N LEU A 106 -12.01 13.02 -7.59
CA LEU A 106 -11.13 13.39 -6.46
C LEU A 106 -11.18 12.34 -5.36
N ILE A 107 -12.38 11.87 -5.01
CA ILE A 107 -12.54 10.85 -3.98
C ILE A 107 -11.84 9.56 -4.40
N HIS A 108 -11.96 9.17 -5.66
CA HIS A 108 -11.27 7.98 -6.17
C HIS A 108 -9.75 8.11 -6.02
N LYS A 109 -9.20 9.30 -6.26
CA LYS A 109 -7.77 9.55 -6.06
C LYS A 109 -7.38 9.50 -4.58
N LEU A 110 -8.22 10.04 -3.71
CA LEU A 110 -7.98 10.01 -2.27
C LEU A 110 -7.99 8.56 -1.73
N GLU A 111 -8.87 7.72 -2.25
CA GLU A 111 -8.92 6.32 -1.86
C GLU A 111 -7.63 5.57 -2.11
N LYS A 112 -6.83 6.01 -3.07
CA LYS A 112 -5.56 5.37 -3.39
C LYS A 112 -4.43 5.76 -2.43
N LEU A 113 -4.67 6.68 -1.52
CA LEU A 113 -3.68 7.10 -0.53
C LEU A 113 -3.69 6.21 0.71
N CYS A 114 -4.57 5.22 0.77
CA CYS A 114 -4.63 4.21 1.83
C CYS A 114 -4.74 2.83 1.20
N SER A 115 -4.87 1.79 2.02
CA SER A 115 -5.03 0.44 1.49
C SER A 115 -6.35 0.33 0.73
N ASN A 116 -6.47 -0.69 -0.13
CA ASN A 116 -7.72 -0.96 -0.85
C ASN A 116 -8.86 -1.25 0.13
N TYR A 117 -8.55 -1.88 1.25
CA TYR A 117 -9.53 -2.20 2.29
C TYR A 117 -10.07 -0.94 2.94
N GLU A 118 -9.17 -0.03 3.33
CA GLU A 118 -9.56 1.25 3.92
C GLU A 118 -10.24 2.16 2.91
N GLY A 119 -9.77 2.16 1.67
CA GLY A 119 -10.34 2.97 0.61
C GLY A 119 -11.81 2.67 0.38
N SER A 120 -12.21 1.40 0.49
CA SER A 120 -13.61 1.02 0.32
C SER A 120 -14.52 1.57 1.41
N GLN A 121 -13.95 2.02 2.53
CA GLN A 121 -14.71 2.56 3.66
C GLN A 121 -14.88 4.09 3.60
N LEU A 122 -14.13 4.76 2.74
CA LEU A 122 -14.10 6.22 2.73
C LEU A 122 -15.39 6.88 2.25
N GLN A 123 -16.18 6.18 1.46
CA GLN A 123 -17.40 6.75 0.87
C GLN A 123 -18.65 6.50 1.66
N ARG A 124 -18.55 6.22 2.89
CA ARG A 124 -19.71 5.97 3.72
C ARG A 124 -20.18 7.19 4.47
#